data_16ec97561c341d1c27429ed08305c540
#
_entry.id   16ec97561c341d1c27429ed08305c540
#
_cell.length_a   1.000
_cell.length_b   1.000
_cell.length_c   1.000
_cell.angle_alpha   90.00
_cell.angle_beta   90.00
_cell.angle_gamma   90.00
#
_symmetry.space_group_name_H-M   'P 1'
#
loop_
_entity.id
_entity.type
_entity.pdbx_description
1 polymer ?
#
loop_
_entity_poly.entity_id
_entity_poly.type
_entity_poly.pdbx_seq_one_letter_code
_entity_poly.pdbx_strand_id
1 'polypeptide(L)'
;ALVEAKRINLRLNELSDKQIMDGKKYKADAFAHTLQAFIYERMNDHNNAFIAYRNAVELYEKSSSLEFMGSNLPMQLKIDLINSANKADMFAEREEYCKKFNLQFNDIKDTAKHELLFIWENGLSPIKQQQDVFLYMVKGVGGDLMFSDKSGTINIPFPLPDKHKDKSTDLSDLNIVRVAYPTYVDIPLFFSNLSIQYNGKTFTPEIIENVAYIARENLREDFVKEMTLT
;
A
#
# COMPACT_ATOMS: atom_id res chain seq x y z
N ALA A 1 -15.69 -18.89 -2.69
CA ALA A 1 -14.61 -18.01 -3.24
C ALA A 1 -15.18 -16.77 -3.90
N LEU A 2 -16.02 -16.83 -4.95
CA LEU A 2 -16.53 -15.66 -5.68
C LEU A 2 -17.29 -14.66 -4.79
N VAL A 3 -18.13 -15.14 -3.86
CA VAL A 3 -18.88 -14.31 -2.91
C VAL A 3 -17.91 -13.48 -2.06
N GLU A 4 -16.84 -14.10 -1.56
CA GLU A 4 -15.84 -13.40 -0.75
C GLU A 4 -15.01 -12.41 -1.58
N ALA A 5 -14.62 -12.77 -2.81
CA ALA A 5 -13.94 -11.84 -3.72
C ALA A 5 -14.81 -10.60 -4.04
N LYS A 6 -16.10 -10.79 -4.27
CA LYS A 6 -17.04 -9.66 -4.43
C LYS A 6 -17.19 -8.82 -3.17
N ARG A 7 -17.19 -9.46 -1.98
CA ARG A 7 -17.24 -8.74 -0.69
C ARG A 7 -16.00 -7.88 -0.48
N ILE A 8 -14.81 -8.36 -0.85
CA ILE A 8 -13.58 -7.57 -0.77
C ILE A 8 -13.75 -6.27 -1.57
N ASN A 9 -14.17 -6.36 -2.82
CA ASN A 9 -14.35 -5.17 -3.67
C ASN A 9 -15.44 -4.22 -3.14
N LEU A 10 -16.57 -4.75 -2.68
CA LEU A 10 -17.61 -3.92 -2.06
C LEU A 10 -17.05 -3.18 -0.84
N ARG A 11 -16.30 -3.88 0.00
CA ARG A 11 -15.70 -3.29 1.21
C ARG A 11 -14.65 -2.24 0.88
N LEU A 12 -13.82 -2.48 -0.13
CA LEU A 12 -12.84 -1.51 -0.61
C LEU A 12 -13.52 -0.25 -1.15
N ASN A 13 -14.61 -0.40 -1.90
CA ASN A 13 -15.39 0.73 -2.41
C ASN A 13 -16.05 1.52 -1.26
N GLU A 14 -16.68 0.85 -0.29
CA GLU A 14 -17.26 1.49 0.89
C GLU A 14 -16.22 2.29 1.70
N LEU A 15 -15.01 1.75 1.85
CA LEU A 15 -13.91 2.42 2.54
C LEU A 15 -13.41 3.61 1.72
N SER A 16 -13.31 3.47 0.41
CA SER A 16 -12.93 4.56 -0.51
C SER A 16 -13.93 5.71 -0.44
N ASP A 17 -15.23 5.41 -0.47
CA ASP A 17 -16.29 6.43 -0.40
C ASP A 17 -16.27 7.19 0.93
N LYS A 18 -16.09 6.49 2.05
CA LYS A 18 -15.96 7.11 3.37
C LYS A 18 -14.73 8.01 3.46
N GLN A 19 -13.61 7.60 2.88
CA GLN A 19 -12.39 8.38 2.92
C GLN A 19 -12.39 9.59 1.99
N ILE A 20 -13.12 9.52 0.88
CA ILE A 20 -13.36 10.69 0.01
C ILE A 20 -14.10 11.78 0.81
N MET A 21 -15.08 11.41 1.64
CA MET A 21 -15.78 12.35 2.54
C MET A 21 -14.86 12.98 3.58
N ASP A 22 -13.84 12.26 4.03
CA ASP A 22 -12.85 12.74 5.01
C ASP A 22 -11.62 13.41 4.33
N GLY A 23 -11.65 13.61 3.01
CA GLY A 23 -10.52 14.18 2.24
C GLY A 23 -9.33 13.23 2.04
N LYS A 24 -9.50 11.94 2.36
CA LYS A 24 -8.46 10.91 2.24
C LYS A 24 -8.74 10.01 1.02
N LYS A 25 -7.70 9.60 0.35
CA LYS A 25 -7.79 8.64 -0.75
C LYS A 25 -7.38 7.25 -0.27
N TYR A 26 -8.35 6.40 0.02
CA TYR A 26 -8.05 4.98 0.17
C TYR A 26 -7.66 4.42 -1.20
N LYS A 27 -6.57 3.71 -1.24
CA LYS A 27 -6.09 3.13 -2.50
C LYS A 27 -6.61 1.69 -2.57
N ALA A 28 -7.34 1.39 -3.65
CA ALA A 28 -7.83 0.04 -3.89
C ALA A 28 -6.66 -0.95 -4.01
N ASP A 29 -6.88 -2.17 -3.59
CA ASP A 29 -5.88 -3.22 -3.55
C ASP A 29 -5.80 -3.97 -4.89
N ALA A 30 -4.66 -3.88 -5.57
CA ALA A 30 -4.41 -4.54 -6.84
C ALA A 30 -4.34 -6.07 -6.70
N PHE A 31 -3.83 -6.59 -5.56
CA PHE A 31 -3.81 -8.02 -5.30
C PHE A 31 -5.20 -8.60 -5.14
N ALA A 32 -6.12 -7.90 -4.45
CA ALA A 32 -7.51 -8.31 -4.34
C ALA A 32 -8.19 -8.42 -5.72
N HIS A 33 -7.94 -7.51 -6.64
CA HIS A 33 -8.43 -7.59 -8.02
C HIS A 33 -7.79 -8.76 -8.79
N THR A 34 -6.50 -9.03 -8.58
CA THR A 34 -5.81 -10.17 -9.18
C THR A 34 -6.40 -11.50 -8.70
N LEU A 35 -6.63 -11.66 -7.40
CA LEU A 35 -7.31 -12.84 -6.84
C LEU A 35 -8.70 -13.02 -7.42
N GLN A 36 -9.44 -11.93 -7.57
CA GLN A 36 -10.77 -11.97 -8.18
C GLN A 36 -10.71 -12.43 -9.64
N ALA A 37 -9.73 -11.98 -10.40
CA ALA A 37 -9.53 -12.40 -11.78
C ALA A 37 -9.25 -13.91 -11.89
N PHE A 38 -8.38 -14.47 -11.06
CA PHE A 38 -8.14 -15.91 -11.00
C PHE A 38 -9.41 -16.71 -10.69
N ILE A 39 -10.26 -16.21 -9.79
CA ILE A 39 -11.52 -16.88 -9.46
C ILE A 39 -12.47 -16.87 -10.67
N TYR A 40 -12.59 -15.76 -11.39
CA TYR A 40 -13.42 -15.66 -12.59
C TYR A 40 -12.90 -16.57 -13.72
N GLU A 41 -11.58 -16.61 -13.95
CA GLU A 41 -10.99 -17.53 -14.92
C GLU A 41 -11.33 -18.98 -14.58
N ARG A 42 -11.21 -19.36 -13.31
CA ARG A 42 -11.54 -20.71 -12.86
C ARG A 42 -13.01 -21.05 -13.03
N MET A 43 -13.87 -20.05 -13.12
CA MET A 43 -15.30 -20.19 -13.40
C MET A 43 -15.64 -20.11 -14.88
N ASN A 44 -14.65 -19.98 -15.77
CA ASN A 44 -14.79 -19.70 -17.21
C ASN A 44 -15.55 -18.40 -17.50
N ASP A 45 -15.55 -17.44 -16.56
CA ASP A 45 -16.12 -16.11 -16.74
C ASP A 45 -15.02 -15.16 -17.25
N HIS A 46 -14.64 -15.34 -18.52
CA HIS A 46 -13.50 -14.65 -19.12
C HIS A 46 -13.69 -13.13 -19.19
N ASN A 47 -14.91 -12.65 -19.38
CA ASN A 47 -15.20 -11.22 -19.42
C ASN A 47 -14.92 -10.53 -18.08
N ASN A 48 -15.43 -11.10 -16.99
CA ASN A 48 -15.18 -10.57 -15.65
C ASN A 48 -13.73 -10.78 -15.21
N ALA A 49 -13.07 -11.85 -15.65
CA ALA A 49 -11.65 -12.06 -15.42
C ALA A 49 -10.81 -10.94 -16.06
N PHE A 50 -11.07 -10.65 -17.34
CA PHE A 50 -10.39 -9.55 -18.04
C PHE A 50 -10.59 -8.20 -17.32
N ILE A 51 -11.82 -7.87 -16.94
CA ILE A 51 -12.12 -6.63 -16.22
C ILE A 51 -11.35 -6.56 -14.90
N ALA A 52 -11.29 -7.65 -14.15
CA ALA A 52 -10.58 -7.70 -12.88
C ALA A 52 -9.06 -7.56 -13.05
N TYR A 53 -8.45 -8.25 -14.02
CA TYR A 53 -7.04 -8.07 -14.37
C TYR A 53 -6.72 -6.65 -14.81
N ARG A 54 -7.57 -6.06 -15.66
CA ARG A 54 -7.42 -4.68 -16.10
C ARG A 54 -7.44 -3.72 -14.91
N ASN A 55 -8.38 -3.88 -14.00
CA ASN A 55 -8.46 -3.05 -12.80
C ASN A 55 -7.21 -3.19 -11.94
N ALA A 56 -6.66 -4.40 -11.77
CA ALA A 56 -5.41 -4.62 -11.05
C ALA A 56 -4.24 -3.87 -11.73
N VAL A 57 -4.08 -4.02 -13.04
CA VAL A 57 -3.02 -3.34 -13.81
C VAL A 57 -3.15 -1.82 -13.71
N GLU A 58 -4.36 -1.27 -13.87
CA GLU A 58 -4.61 0.17 -13.76
C GLU A 58 -4.22 0.72 -12.38
N LEU A 59 -4.39 -0.05 -11.31
CA LEU A 59 -3.97 0.36 -9.98
C LEU A 59 -2.44 0.46 -9.84
N TYR A 60 -1.70 -0.49 -10.44
CA TYR A 60 -0.23 -0.38 -10.50
C TYR A 60 0.24 0.81 -11.32
N GLU A 61 -0.50 1.24 -12.33
CA GLU A 61 -0.13 2.35 -13.20
C GLU A 61 -0.51 3.72 -12.61
N LYS A 62 -1.66 3.81 -11.92
CA LYS A 62 -2.16 5.08 -11.34
C LYS A 62 -1.42 5.51 -10.08
N SER A 63 -0.96 4.57 -9.29
CA SER A 63 -0.04 4.85 -8.22
C SER A 63 1.36 4.75 -8.81
N SER A 64 2.26 5.71 -8.57
CA SER A 64 3.65 5.40 -8.78
C SER A 64 3.88 4.09 -8.01
N SER A 65 4.02 3.01 -8.75
CA SER A 65 3.86 1.63 -8.25
C SER A 65 4.79 1.32 -7.07
N LEU A 66 5.93 2.01 -6.99
CA LEU A 66 6.86 2.00 -5.87
C LEU A 66 6.33 2.73 -4.63
N GLU A 67 5.49 3.76 -4.82
CA GLU A 67 4.98 4.56 -3.69
C GLU A 67 3.80 3.89 -2.98
N PHE A 68 3.12 2.95 -3.61
CA PHE A 68 1.90 2.42 -3.00
C PHE A 68 1.91 0.91 -2.76
N MET A 69 2.29 0.12 -3.78
CA MET A 69 2.29 -1.35 -3.63
C MET A 69 3.65 -1.87 -3.14
N GLY A 70 4.69 -1.02 -3.14
CA GLY A 70 6.06 -1.44 -2.82
C GLY A 70 6.64 -2.43 -3.83
N SER A 71 6.01 -2.57 -5.01
CA SER A 71 6.43 -3.47 -6.08
C SER A 71 6.05 -2.92 -7.45
N ASN A 72 6.82 -3.27 -8.46
CA ASN A 72 6.49 -2.96 -9.85
C ASN A 72 5.34 -3.85 -10.35
N LEU A 73 4.68 -3.41 -11.44
CA LEU A 73 3.68 -4.23 -12.12
C LEU A 73 4.30 -5.58 -12.56
N PRO A 74 3.83 -6.71 -11.99
CA PRO A 74 4.40 -8.03 -12.27
C PRO A 74 4.29 -8.41 -13.75
N MET A 75 5.31 -9.09 -14.27
CA MET A 75 5.29 -9.57 -15.66
C MET A 75 4.17 -10.57 -15.87
N GLN A 76 3.96 -11.47 -14.91
CA GLN A 76 2.89 -12.46 -15.01
C GLN A 76 1.52 -11.80 -15.11
N LEU A 77 1.26 -10.73 -14.35
CA LEU A 77 -0.02 -10.02 -14.42
C LEU A 77 -0.27 -9.36 -15.79
N LYS A 78 0.79 -8.88 -16.47
CA LYS A 78 0.68 -8.40 -17.86
C LYS A 78 0.29 -9.52 -18.81
N ILE A 79 0.91 -10.68 -18.66
CA ILE A 79 0.65 -11.87 -19.47
C ILE A 79 -0.78 -12.36 -19.24
N ASP A 80 -1.22 -12.44 -17.99
CA ASP A 80 -2.56 -12.89 -17.62
C ASP A 80 -3.64 -11.95 -18.18
N LEU A 81 -3.42 -10.62 -18.12
CA LEU A 81 -4.32 -9.64 -18.72
C LEU A 81 -4.46 -9.86 -20.23
N ILE A 82 -3.36 -10.04 -20.97
CA ILE A 82 -3.38 -10.26 -22.43
C ILE A 82 -4.06 -11.58 -22.77
N ASN A 83 -3.76 -12.65 -22.05
CA ASN A 83 -4.38 -13.95 -22.28
C ASN A 83 -5.87 -13.94 -21.92
N SER A 84 -6.29 -13.25 -20.87
CA SER A 84 -7.70 -13.11 -20.52
C SER A 84 -8.48 -12.31 -21.55
N ALA A 85 -7.91 -11.25 -22.13
CA ALA A 85 -8.50 -10.52 -23.26
C ALA A 85 -8.73 -11.46 -24.45
N ASN A 86 -7.75 -12.33 -24.76
CA ASN A 86 -7.89 -13.32 -25.83
C ASN A 86 -8.98 -14.36 -25.55
N LYS A 87 -9.05 -14.87 -24.29
CA LYS A 87 -10.08 -15.82 -23.85
C LYS A 87 -11.49 -15.21 -23.85
N ALA A 88 -11.58 -13.88 -23.71
CA ALA A 88 -12.84 -13.10 -23.74
C ALA A 88 -13.22 -12.59 -25.15
N ASP A 89 -12.50 -13.02 -26.21
CA ASP A 89 -12.67 -12.57 -27.60
C ASP A 89 -12.50 -11.04 -27.79
N MET A 90 -11.81 -10.38 -26.86
CA MET A 90 -11.49 -8.95 -26.91
C MET A 90 -10.14 -8.73 -27.62
N PHE A 91 -10.13 -8.98 -28.93
CA PHE A 91 -8.89 -8.99 -29.72
C PHE A 91 -8.27 -7.61 -29.89
N ALA A 92 -9.09 -6.54 -29.93
CA ALA A 92 -8.60 -5.17 -30.03
C ALA A 92 -7.84 -4.76 -28.78
N GLU A 93 -8.38 -5.02 -27.60
CA GLU A 93 -7.76 -4.78 -26.29
C GLU A 93 -6.50 -5.63 -26.11
N ARG A 94 -6.54 -6.89 -26.54
CA ARG A 94 -5.34 -7.75 -26.55
C ARG A 94 -4.18 -7.10 -27.31
N GLU A 95 -4.43 -6.63 -28.56
CA GLU A 95 -3.42 -5.97 -29.37
C GLU A 95 -2.92 -4.66 -28.75
N GLU A 96 -3.81 -3.90 -28.12
CA GLU A 96 -3.47 -2.67 -27.43
C GLU A 96 -2.50 -2.97 -26.26
N TYR A 97 -2.83 -3.94 -25.40
CA TYR A 97 -1.96 -4.32 -24.28
C TYR A 97 -0.64 -4.97 -24.72
N CYS A 98 -0.65 -5.75 -25.81
CA CYS A 98 0.58 -6.25 -26.42
C CYS A 98 1.53 -5.10 -26.82
N LYS A 99 1.01 -4.08 -27.48
CA LYS A 99 1.79 -2.88 -27.85
C LYS A 99 2.25 -2.11 -26.61
N LYS A 100 1.35 -1.89 -25.67
CA LYS A 100 1.62 -1.13 -24.44
C LYS A 100 2.77 -1.75 -23.62
N PHE A 101 2.80 -3.07 -23.52
CA PHE A 101 3.81 -3.77 -22.73
C PHE A 101 5.01 -4.25 -23.56
N ASN A 102 5.01 -3.97 -24.86
CA ASN A 102 6.02 -4.44 -25.81
C ASN A 102 6.19 -5.98 -25.79
N LEU A 103 5.05 -6.70 -25.81
CA LEU A 103 4.97 -8.15 -25.82
C LEU A 103 4.38 -8.67 -27.13
N GLN A 104 4.86 -9.84 -27.59
CA GLN A 104 4.29 -10.52 -28.75
C GLN A 104 3.32 -11.61 -28.25
N PHE A 105 2.06 -11.56 -28.68
CA PHE A 105 1.05 -12.52 -28.22
C PHE A 105 1.46 -13.99 -28.43
N ASN A 106 2.10 -14.29 -29.57
CA ASN A 106 2.52 -15.66 -29.88
C ASN A 106 3.55 -16.22 -28.90
N ASP A 107 4.36 -15.36 -28.25
CA ASP A 107 5.40 -15.76 -27.31
C ASP A 107 4.83 -16.03 -25.91
N ILE A 108 3.70 -15.40 -25.60
CA ILE A 108 3.06 -15.43 -24.27
C ILE A 108 1.72 -16.15 -24.26
N LYS A 109 1.24 -16.60 -25.42
CA LYS A 109 -0.04 -17.28 -25.56
C LYS A 109 -0.10 -18.53 -24.65
N ASP A 110 -1.13 -18.55 -23.82
CA ASP A 110 -1.39 -19.71 -22.99
C ASP A 110 -1.82 -20.92 -23.85
N THR A 111 -0.98 -21.93 -23.84
CA THR A 111 -1.22 -23.22 -24.53
C THR A 111 -1.23 -24.40 -23.54
N ALA A 112 -1.11 -24.12 -22.26
CA ALA A 112 -1.04 -25.12 -21.22
C ALA A 112 -2.41 -25.79 -21.01
N LYS A 113 -2.42 -27.10 -20.81
CA LYS A 113 -3.64 -27.84 -20.46
C LYS A 113 -3.96 -27.74 -18.97
N HIS A 114 -2.96 -27.44 -18.17
CA HIS A 114 -3.06 -27.34 -16.72
C HIS A 114 -2.22 -26.16 -16.23
N GLU A 115 -2.76 -25.40 -15.31
CA GLU A 115 -2.13 -24.27 -14.66
C GLU A 115 -2.01 -24.54 -13.16
N LEU A 116 -0.91 -24.07 -12.56
CA LEU A 116 -0.69 -24.07 -11.12
C LEU A 116 -0.47 -22.64 -10.66
N LEU A 117 -1.40 -22.13 -9.88
CA LEU A 117 -1.21 -20.86 -9.17
C LEU A 117 -0.51 -21.15 -7.84
N PHE A 118 0.67 -20.58 -7.66
CA PHE A 118 1.44 -20.66 -6.43
C PHE A 118 1.50 -19.27 -5.76
N ILE A 119 0.92 -19.16 -4.58
CA ILE A 119 0.95 -17.93 -3.77
C ILE A 119 1.85 -18.19 -2.55
N TRP A 120 2.84 -17.37 -2.37
CA TRP A 120 3.73 -17.42 -1.22
C TRP A 120 3.52 -16.23 -0.31
N GLU A 121 2.91 -16.49 0.84
CA GLU A 121 2.82 -15.54 1.94
C GLU A 121 4.12 -15.60 2.75
N ASN A 122 4.97 -14.58 2.60
CA ASN A 122 6.30 -14.57 3.22
C ASN A 122 6.41 -13.52 4.31
N GLY A 123 6.66 -13.96 5.52
CA GLY A 123 6.86 -13.13 6.68
C GLY A 123 5.58 -12.79 7.43
N LEU A 124 5.70 -11.81 8.31
CA LEU A 124 4.61 -11.30 9.13
C LEU A 124 4.39 -9.82 8.84
N SER A 125 3.17 -9.36 9.05
CA SER A 125 2.86 -7.94 8.99
C SER A 125 3.68 -7.16 10.01
N PRO A 126 4.07 -5.91 9.73
CA PRO A 126 4.80 -5.08 10.68
C PRO A 126 3.96 -4.84 11.92
N ILE A 127 4.63 -4.70 13.05
CA ILE A 127 4.00 -4.45 14.35
C ILE A 127 3.93 -2.95 14.60
N LYS A 128 2.74 -2.45 14.91
CA LYS A 128 2.54 -1.06 15.34
C LYS A 128 3.07 -0.92 16.77
N GLN A 129 4.05 -0.03 16.95
CA GLN A 129 4.64 0.30 18.24
C GLN A 129 4.52 1.79 18.52
N GLN A 130 4.37 2.13 19.80
CA GLN A 130 4.44 3.50 20.24
C GLN A 130 5.90 3.95 20.34
N GLN A 131 6.18 5.11 19.78
CA GLN A 131 7.42 5.84 20.00
C GLN A 131 7.14 7.11 20.78
N ASP A 132 8.03 7.44 21.71
CA ASP A 132 7.92 8.63 22.54
C ASP A 132 9.04 9.61 22.21
N VAL A 133 8.66 10.86 21.98
CA VAL A 133 9.60 11.97 21.91
C VAL A 133 9.36 12.88 23.08
N PHE A 134 10.43 13.15 23.82
CA PHE A 134 10.41 14.12 24.92
C PHE A 134 10.93 15.45 24.39
N LEU A 135 10.10 16.46 24.46
CA LEU A 135 10.43 17.81 24.11
C LEU A 135 10.64 18.64 25.36
N TYR A 136 11.77 19.29 25.45
CA TYR A 136 12.16 20.13 26.57
C TYR A 136 11.94 21.59 26.21
N MET A 137 11.41 22.38 27.14
CA MET A 137 11.30 23.82 26.93
C MET A 137 12.68 24.45 27.07
N VAL A 138 13.14 25.09 26.01
CA VAL A 138 14.42 25.80 25.97
C VAL A 138 14.22 27.25 25.52
N LYS A 139 15.11 28.13 25.91
CA LYS A 139 15.17 29.52 25.40
C LYS A 139 15.97 29.55 24.12
N GLY A 140 15.38 30.00 23.03
CA GLY A 140 16.04 30.24 21.76
C GLY A 140 16.94 31.46 21.75
N VAL A 141 17.68 31.65 20.67
CA VAL A 141 18.50 32.81 20.39
C VAL A 141 17.56 34.00 20.18
N GLY A 142 17.45 34.91 21.14
CA GLY A 142 16.48 36.01 21.11
C GLY A 142 15.52 36.01 22.30
N GLY A 143 15.54 34.94 23.11
CA GLY A 143 14.73 34.84 24.31
C GLY A 143 13.35 34.23 24.11
N ASP A 144 13.03 33.80 22.87
CA ASP A 144 11.79 33.10 22.57
C ASP A 144 11.82 31.69 23.17
N LEU A 145 10.66 31.22 23.61
CA LEU A 145 10.51 29.88 24.10
C LEU A 145 10.29 28.91 22.93
N MET A 146 10.95 27.76 22.97
CA MET A 146 10.74 26.70 22.02
C MET A 146 10.79 25.33 22.70
N PHE A 147 10.10 24.37 22.14
CA PHE A 147 10.24 22.96 22.51
C PHE A 147 11.30 22.32 21.63
N SER A 148 12.31 21.72 22.26
CA SER A 148 13.39 21.03 21.56
C SER A 148 13.54 19.61 22.07
N ASP A 149 13.85 18.65 21.17
CA ASP A 149 14.26 17.33 21.58
C ASP A 149 15.69 17.36 22.13
N LYS A 150 16.10 16.25 22.77
CA LYS A 150 17.45 16.16 23.38
C LYS A 150 18.58 16.30 22.36
N SER A 151 18.35 15.98 21.11
CA SER A 151 19.32 16.10 20.01
C SER A 151 19.38 17.48 19.37
N GLY A 152 18.38 18.33 19.62
CA GLY A 152 18.22 19.63 18.95
C GLY A 152 17.75 19.52 17.51
N THR A 153 17.34 18.35 17.08
CA THR A 153 16.85 18.11 15.71
C THR A 153 15.44 18.64 15.51
N ILE A 154 14.59 18.47 16.52
CA ILE A 154 13.21 18.94 16.52
C ILE A 154 13.17 20.25 17.33
N ASN A 155 12.79 21.34 16.66
CA ASN A 155 12.63 22.63 17.32
C ASN A 155 11.28 23.23 16.93
N ILE A 156 10.36 23.27 17.88
CA ILE A 156 9.00 23.77 17.68
C ILE A 156 8.88 25.10 18.44
N PRO A 157 8.70 26.26 17.75
CA PRO A 157 8.50 27.52 18.42
C PRO A 157 7.20 27.46 19.24
N PHE A 158 7.29 27.91 20.50
CA PHE A 158 6.13 28.05 21.36
C PHE A 158 5.52 29.45 21.14
N PRO A 159 4.32 29.56 20.55
CA PRO A 159 3.68 30.83 20.38
C PRO A 159 3.30 31.37 21.77
N LEU A 160 4.04 32.40 22.24
CA LEU A 160 3.60 33.13 23.41
C LEU A 160 2.27 33.81 23.06
N PRO A 161 1.20 33.58 23.83
CA PRO A 161 -0.03 34.32 23.61
C PRO A 161 0.24 35.81 23.71
N ASP A 162 -0.24 36.58 22.75
CA ASP A 162 -0.21 38.03 22.81
C ASP A 162 -0.71 38.47 24.19
N LYS A 163 -0.04 39.49 24.78
CA LYS A 163 -0.31 40.03 26.12
C LYS A 163 -1.70 40.69 26.20
N HIS A 164 -2.76 39.96 25.86
CA HIS A 164 -4.12 40.32 26.16
C HIS A 164 -4.56 39.65 27.46
N LYS A 165 -4.45 40.46 28.50
CA LYS A 165 -5.15 40.43 29.78
C LYS A 165 -6.29 39.41 29.85
N ASP A 166 -5.98 38.14 30.21
CA ASP A 166 -6.85 37.39 31.10
C ASP A 166 -6.09 36.18 31.60
N LYS A 167 -6.00 36.12 32.93
CA LYS A 167 -5.45 35.03 33.75
C LYS A 167 -4.37 34.16 33.08
N SER A 168 -3.13 34.59 33.30
CA SER A 168 -1.94 33.81 32.92
C SER A 168 -2.10 32.35 33.36
N THR A 169 -2.30 31.48 32.42
CA THR A 169 -1.94 30.08 32.64
C THR A 169 -0.44 30.10 32.89
N ASP A 170 -0.05 29.88 34.13
CA ASP A 170 1.36 29.84 34.49
C ASP A 170 1.99 28.61 33.83
N LEU A 171 2.68 28.84 32.74
CA LEU A 171 3.36 27.79 31.96
C LEU A 171 4.77 27.51 32.51
N SER A 172 5.13 28.13 33.63
CA SER A 172 6.45 27.97 34.26
C SER A 172 6.75 26.51 34.68
N ASP A 173 5.71 25.72 34.91
CA ASP A 173 5.84 24.30 35.28
C ASP A 173 5.93 23.34 34.07
N LEU A 174 5.75 23.85 32.86
CA LEU A 174 5.78 23.02 31.63
C LEU A 174 7.21 22.88 31.12
N ASN A 175 8.01 22.05 31.83
CA ASN A 175 9.41 21.86 31.47
C ASN A 175 9.62 20.78 30.40
N ILE A 176 8.71 19.82 30.31
CA ILE A 176 8.82 18.67 29.41
C ILE A 176 7.44 18.33 28.86
N VAL A 177 7.38 18.15 27.54
CA VAL A 177 6.21 17.60 26.86
C VAL A 177 6.58 16.26 26.26
N ARG A 178 5.81 15.23 26.55
CA ARG A 178 5.92 13.92 25.92
C ARG A 178 4.94 13.84 24.77
N VAL A 179 5.45 13.60 23.57
CA VAL A 179 4.65 13.32 22.37
C VAL A 179 4.78 11.85 22.04
N ALA A 180 3.68 11.13 22.13
CA ALA A 180 3.61 9.73 21.72
C ALA A 180 3.06 9.63 20.30
N TYR A 181 3.71 8.84 19.45
CA TYR A 181 3.21 8.59 18.09
C TYR A 181 3.44 7.14 17.69
N PRO A 182 2.57 6.59 16.84
CA PRO A 182 2.73 5.24 16.35
C PRO A 182 3.80 5.17 15.26
N THR A 183 4.51 4.05 15.23
CA THR A 183 5.39 3.67 14.12
C THR A 183 5.23 2.19 13.83
N TYR A 184 5.61 1.75 12.63
CA TYR A 184 5.68 0.33 12.31
C TYR A 184 7.12 -0.16 12.39
N VAL A 185 7.30 -1.30 13.06
CA VAL A 185 8.57 -2.02 13.13
C VAL A 185 8.44 -3.28 12.27
N ASP A 186 9.34 -3.42 11.31
CA ASP A 186 9.36 -4.58 10.43
C ASP A 186 9.86 -5.81 11.17
N ILE A 187 9.22 -6.93 10.90
CA ILE A 187 9.69 -8.24 11.32
C ILE A 187 10.59 -8.78 10.22
N PRO A 188 11.84 -9.12 10.49
CA PRO A 188 12.76 -9.65 9.49
C PRO A 188 12.18 -10.91 8.82
N LEU A 189 12.35 -11.00 7.50
CA LEU A 189 11.97 -12.20 6.76
C LEU A 189 12.90 -13.34 7.14
N PHE A 190 12.33 -14.52 7.40
CA PHE A 190 13.11 -15.73 7.65
C PHE A 190 13.70 -16.29 6.36
N PHE A 191 12.92 -16.26 5.28
CA PHE A 191 13.37 -16.66 3.95
C PHE A 191 13.40 -15.43 3.03
N SER A 192 14.53 -15.20 2.40
CA SER A 192 14.69 -14.08 1.46
C SER A 192 14.37 -14.45 0.02
N ASN A 193 14.46 -15.73 -0.33
CA ASN A 193 14.31 -16.22 -1.69
C ASN A 193 13.53 -17.53 -1.73
N LEU A 194 12.76 -17.70 -2.81
CA LEU A 194 12.10 -18.96 -3.15
C LEU A 194 12.33 -19.27 -4.62
N SER A 195 12.60 -20.53 -4.91
CA SER A 195 12.61 -21.04 -6.28
C SER A 195 11.77 -22.29 -6.40
N ILE A 196 11.00 -22.38 -7.46
CA ILE A 196 10.15 -23.53 -7.79
C ILE A 196 10.78 -24.25 -8.97
N GLN A 197 11.01 -25.55 -8.83
CA GLN A 197 11.55 -26.37 -9.92
C GLN A 197 10.45 -27.28 -10.46
N TYR A 198 10.25 -27.20 -11.77
CA TYR A 198 9.28 -28.05 -12.48
C TYR A 198 9.82 -28.40 -13.87
N ASN A 199 9.85 -29.69 -14.22
CA ASN A 199 10.34 -30.20 -15.51
C ASN A 199 11.72 -29.63 -15.91
N GLY A 200 12.66 -29.57 -14.97
CA GLY A 200 14.02 -29.04 -15.22
C GLY A 200 14.10 -27.52 -15.40
N LYS A 201 12.99 -26.80 -15.28
CA LYS A 201 12.95 -25.34 -15.28
C LYS A 201 12.83 -24.80 -13.85
N THR A 202 13.48 -23.68 -13.61
CA THR A 202 13.41 -22.97 -12.33
C THR A 202 12.58 -21.71 -12.51
N PHE A 203 11.63 -21.49 -11.63
CA PHE A 203 10.76 -20.33 -11.57
C PHE A 203 10.98 -19.59 -10.25
N THR A 204 11.06 -18.27 -10.31
CA THR A 204 11.13 -17.40 -9.13
C THR A 204 9.84 -16.60 -9.08
N PRO A 205 9.08 -16.65 -7.96
CA PRO A 205 7.88 -15.83 -7.81
C PRO A 205 8.21 -14.34 -7.89
N GLU A 206 7.33 -13.57 -8.49
CA GLU A 206 7.38 -12.11 -8.47
C GLU A 206 6.67 -11.57 -7.22
N ILE A 207 7.15 -10.47 -6.68
CA ILE A 207 6.47 -9.76 -5.59
C ILE A 207 5.24 -9.07 -6.17
N ILE A 208 4.06 -9.47 -5.71
CA ILE A 208 2.80 -8.85 -6.13
C ILE A 208 2.33 -7.79 -5.14
N GLU A 209 2.71 -7.91 -3.86
CA GLU A 209 2.31 -6.99 -2.82
C GLU A 209 3.35 -6.93 -1.69
N ASN A 210 3.57 -5.73 -1.13
CA ASN A 210 4.40 -5.51 0.05
C ASN A 210 3.55 -4.92 1.18
N VAL A 211 3.00 -5.79 2.02
CA VAL A 211 2.11 -5.41 3.13
C VAL A 211 2.77 -4.45 4.11
N ALA A 212 4.07 -4.61 4.38
CA ALA A 212 4.81 -3.74 5.29
C ALA A 212 4.92 -2.32 4.73
N TYR A 213 5.14 -2.20 3.43
CA TYR A 213 5.18 -0.91 2.75
C TYR A 213 3.82 -0.22 2.78
N ILE A 214 2.75 -0.94 2.42
CA ILE A 214 1.37 -0.43 2.43
C ILE A 214 0.97 0.05 3.83
N ALA A 215 1.31 -0.72 4.87
CA ALA A 215 1.01 -0.36 6.25
C ALA A 215 1.69 0.97 6.65
N ARG A 216 2.96 1.16 6.28
CA ARG A 216 3.69 2.42 6.56
C ARG A 216 3.10 3.61 5.82
N GLU A 217 2.77 3.45 4.55
CA GLU A 217 2.17 4.53 3.76
C GLU A 217 0.79 4.95 4.30
N ASN A 218 -0.03 3.98 4.70
CA ASN A 218 -1.31 4.27 5.34
C ASN A 218 -1.13 5.01 6.68
N LEU A 219 -0.14 4.61 7.49
CA LEU A 219 0.17 5.32 8.73
C LEU A 219 0.66 6.75 8.46
N ARG A 220 1.48 6.95 7.43
CA ARG A 220 1.98 8.27 7.04
C ARG A 220 0.82 9.22 6.68
N GLU A 221 -0.17 8.72 5.94
CA GLU A 221 -1.36 9.49 5.57
C GLU A 221 -2.26 9.80 6.78
N ASP A 222 -2.33 8.89 7.74
CA ASP A 222 -3.16 9.02 8.96
C ASP A 222 -2.40 9.58 10.17
N PHE A 223 -1.13 9.92 10.03
CA PHE A 223 -0.23 10.27 11.14
C PHE A 223 -0.79 11.38 12.05
N VAL A 224 -1.32 12.44 11.46
CA VAL A 224 -1.89 13.57 12.23
C VAL A 224 -3.11 13.11 13.04
N LYS A 225 -3.96 12.28 12.46
CA LYS A 225 -5.15 11.74 13.13
C LYS A 225 -4.77 10.80 14.28
N GLU A 226 -3.81 9.95 14.05
CA GLU A 226 -3.33 8.99 15.07
C GLU A 226 -2.67 9.71 16.26
N MET A 227 -1.99 10.83 16.02
CA MET A 227 -1.43 11.66 17.11
C MET A 227 -2.49 12.38 17.95
N THR A 228 -3.65 12.68 17.38
CA THR A 228 -4.73 13.39 18.10
C THR A 228 -5.64 12.45 18.89
N LEU A 229 -5.53 11.14 18.71
CA LEU A 229 -6.33 10.13 19.40
C LEU A 229 -5.61 9.52 20.62
N THR A 230 -4.37 9.90 20.89
CA THR A 230 -3.58 9.51 22.05
C THR A 230 -3.53 10.62 23.08
#